data_bfb5afb9248aaa8b9810a748add9e7ca
#
_entry.id   bfb5afb9248aaa8b9810a748add9e7ca
#
_cell.length_a   1.000
_cell.length_b   1.000
_cell.length_c   1.000
_cell.angle_alpha   90.00
_cell.angle_beta   90.00
_cell.angle_gamma   90.00
#
_symmetry.space_group_name_H-M   'P 1'
#
loop_
_entity.id
_entity.type
_entity.pdbx_description
1 polymer ?
#
loop_
_entity_poly.entity_id
_entity_poly.type
_entity_poly.pdbx_seq_one_letter_code
_entity_poly.pdbx_strand_id
1 'polypeptide(L)'
;MTSRPSQFVKEIRAIGAVEFALIVPVMLLVWVGTVELAELHLASRKVTVAAQTAADLIAQERSVTEAQLEDVIAAVNAIMVPYPTTSMSYDLVSVEADTDGSVSIGW
;
A
#
# COMPACT_ATOMS: atom_id res chain seq x y z
N MET A 1 64.72 -0.67 10.83
CA MET A 1 63.38 -0.06 10.65
C MET A 1 62.34 -1.11 10.98
N THR A 2 61.91 -1.22 12.22
CA THR A 2 60.90 -2.19 12.66
C THR A 2 59.55 -1.48 12.67
N SER A 3 58.74 -1.63 11.60
CA SER A 3 57.39 -1.20 11.56
C SER A 3 56.57 -1.97 12.61
N ARG A 4 56.08 -1.26 13.62
CA ARG A 4 55.29 -1.85 14.72
C ARG A 4 53.99 -2.42 14.16
N PRO A 5 53.68 -3.70 14.34
CA PRO A 5 52.48 -4.34 13.82
C PRO A 5 51.19 -3.65 14.32
N SER A 6 51.23 -2.95 15.45
CA SER A 6 50.12 -2.20 16.01
C SER A 6 49.69 -0.98 15.17
N GLN A 7 50.54 -0.40 14.33
CA GLN A 7 50.23 0.71 13.46
C GLN A 7 49.44 0.24 12.22
N PHE A 8 49.83 -0.88 11.63
CA PHE A 8 49.11 -1.48 10.50
C PHE A 8 47.69 -1.87 10.86
N VAL A 9 47.46 -2.43 12.05
CA VAL A 9 46.12 -2.80 12.52
C VAL A 9 45.23 -1.56 12.73
N LYS A 10 45.81 -0.43 13.18
CA LYS A 10 45.09 0.82 13.34
C LYS A 10 44.71 1.45 11.99
N GLU A 11 45.57 1.40 11.00
CA GLU A 11 45.32 1.92 9.65
C GLU A 11 44.24 1.13 8.94
N ILE A 12 44.27 -0.21 9.01
CA ILE A 12 43.23 -1.07 8.41
C ILE A 12 41.86 -0.81 9.07
N ARG A 13 41.82 -0.63 10.39
CA ARG A 13 40.58 -0.32 11.11
C ARG A 13 40.04 1.08 10.74
N ALA A 14 40.91 2.05 10.51
CA ALA A 14 40.51 3.40 10.10
C ALA A 14 39.92 3.37 8.68
N ILE A 15 40.49 2.64 7.75
CA ILE A 15 40.00 2.48 6.38
C ILE A 15 38.62 1.80 6.41
N GLY A 16 38.47 0.69 7.14
CA GLY A 16 37.19 0.00 7.27
C GLY A 16 36.10 0.86 7.91
N ALA A 17 36.45 1.73 8.87
CA ALA A 17 35.50 2.66 9.46
C ALA A 17 35.00 3.73 8.46
N VAL A 18 35.88 4.22 7.58
CA VAL A 18 35.52 5.19 6.54
C VAL A 18 34.64 4.51 5.47
N GLU A 19 34.97 3.30 5.04
CA GLU A 19 34.16 2.52 4.11
C GLU A 19 32.75 2.28 4.68
N PHE A 20 32.67 1.84 5.93
CA PHE A 20 31.40 1.66 6.61
C PHE A 20 30.59 2.94 6.71
N ALA A 21 31.24 4.08 7.06
CA ALA A 21 30.57 5.36 7.16
C ALA A 21 30.00 5.86 5.82
N LEU A 22 30.59 5.46 4.69
CA LEU A 22 30.07 5.77 3.36
C LEU A 22 28.89 4.85 2.93
N ILE A 23 28.91 3.58 3.35
CA ILE A 23 27.89 2.61 2.97
C ILE A 23 26.61 2.78 3.80
N VAL A 24 26.73 3.08 5.10
CA VAL A 24 25.59 3.18 6.02
C VAL A 24 24.51 4.15 5.55
N PRO A 25 24.80 5.38 5.12
CA PRO A 25 23.76 6.31 4.62
C PRO A 25 23.01 5.75 3.43
N VAL A 26 23.70 5.08 2.50
CA VAL A 26 23.08 4.47 1.32
C VAL A 26 22.17 3.30 1.72
N MET A 27 22.64 2.46 2.63
CA MET A 27 21.81 1.34 3.16
C MET A 27 20.56 1.84 3.88
N LEU A 28 20.67 2.92 4.65
CA LEU A 28 19.52 3.52 5.32
C LEU A 28 18.50 4.08 4.32
N LEU A 29 18.95 4.75 3.27
CA LEU A 29 18.06 5.25 2.20
C LEU A 29 17.33 4.11 1.49
N VAL A 30 18.04 3.03 1.16
CA VAL A 30 17.43 1.84 0.54
C VAL A 30 16.44 1.18 1.49
N TRP A 31 16.78 1.08 2.77
CA TRP A 31 15.88 0.50 3.77
C TRP A 31 14.59 1.31 3.93
N VAL A 32 14.69 2.62 4.12
CA VAL A 32 13.53 3.53 4.23
C VAL A 32 12.67 3.45 2.97
N GLY A 33 13.29 3.56 1.79
CA GLY A 33 12.57 3.48 0.51
C GLY A 33 11.84 2.14 0.33
N THR A 34 12.42 1.04 0.81
CA THR A 34 11.77 -0.28 0.76
C THR A 34 10.53 -0.34 1.66
N VAL A 35 10.60 0.25 2.86
CA VAL A 35 9.46 0.32 3.79
C VAL A 35 8.33 1.17 3.19
N GLU A 36 8.63 2.35 2.66
CA GLU A 36 7.64 3.22 2.02
C GLU A 36 6.95 2.53 0.82
N LEU A 37 7.73 1.82 -0.01
CA LEU A 37 7.17 1.09 -1.15
C LEU A 37 6.25 -0.05 -0.69
N ALA A 38 6.62 -0.75 0.39
CA ALA A 38 5.79 -1.81 0.97
C ALA A 38 4.46 -1.26 1.51
N GLU A 39 4.48 -0.11 2.17
CA GLU A 39 3.27 0.54 2.68
C GLU A 39 2.33 0.99 1.55
N LEU A 40 2.88 1.59 0.48
CA LEU A 40 2.11 1.96 -0.71
C LEU A 40 1.45 0.74 -1.38
N HIS A 41 2.19 -0.36 -1.48
CA HIS A 41 1.66 -1.60 -2.04
C HIS A 41 0.54 -2.19 -1.16
N LEU A 42 0.70 -2.14 0.15
CA LEU A 42 -0.31 -2.61 1.09
C LEU A 42 -1.59 -1.75 1.02
N ALA A 43 -1.45 -0.43 0.95
CA ALA A 43 -2.58 0.49 0.77
C ALA A 43 -3.33 0.21 -0.53
N SER A 44 -2.63 0.06 -1.65
CA SER A 44 -3.22 -0.27 -2.95
C SER A 44 -4.00 -1.60 -2.92
N ARG A 45 -3.46 -2.63 -2.29
CA ARG A 45 -4.19 -3.90 -2.10
C ARG A 45 -5.45 -3.74 -1.27
N LYS A 46 -5.42 -2.94 -0.21
CA LYS A 46 -6.61 -2.68 0.62
C LYS A 46 -7.70 -1.98 -0.16
N VAL A 47 -7.37 -0.99 -0.98
CA VAL A 47 -8.34 -0.32 -1.86
C VAL A 47 -9.00 -1.32 -2.81
N THR A 48 -8.21 -2.20 -3.42
CA THR A 48 -8.76 -3.24 -4.31
C THR A 48 -9.71 -4.19 -3.57
N VAL A 49 -9.33 -4.66 -2.39
CA VAL A 49 -10.18 -5.55 -1.56
C VAL A 49 -11.44 -4.82 -1.11
N ALA A 50 -11.34 -3.56 -0.71
CA ALA A 50 -12.48 -2.73 -0.31
C ALA A 50 -13.47 -2.55 -1.46
N ALA A 51 -12.98 -2.25 -2.67
CA ALA A 51 -13.81 -2.10 -3.86
C ALA A 51 -14.51 -3.43 -4.23
N GLN A 52 -13.79 -4.55 -4.20
CA GLN A 52 -14.38 -5.87 -4.45
C GLN A 52 -15.45 -6.22 -3.42
N THR A 53 -15.18 -5.99 -2.14
CA THR A 53 -16.13 -6.28 -1.06
C THR A 53 -17.39 -5.41 -1.21
N ALA A 54 -17.24 -4.13 -1.52
CA ALA A 54 -18.37 -3.24 -1.77
C ALA A 54 -19.22 -3.73 -2.95
N ALA A 55 -18.58 -4.10 -4.07
CA ALA A 55 -19.27 -4.63 -5.24
C ALA A 55 -20.01 -5.95 -4.93
N ASP A 56 -19.38 -6.85 -4.19
CA ASP A 56 -19.97 -8.13 -3.82
C ASP A 56 -21.16 -7.96 -2.87
N LEU A 57 -21.08 -7.05 -1.90
CA LEU A 57 -22.18 -6.77 -0.98
C LEU A 57 -23.40 -6.20 -1.72
N ILE A 58 -23.17 -5.28 -2.64
CA ILE A 58 -24.24 -4.66 -3.43
C ILE A 58 -24.84 -5.65 -4.44
N ALA A 59 -24.00 -6.47 -5.07
CA ALA A 59 -24.45 -7.48 -6.05
C ALA A 59 -25.34 -8.58 -5.45
N GLN A 60 -25.27 -8.79 -4.13
CA GLN A 60 -26.12 -9.78 -3.45
C GLN A 60 -27.55 -9.26 -3.19
N GLU A 61 -27.75 -7.95 -3.26
CA GLU A 61 -29.04 -7.32 -2.99
C GLU A 61 -29.83 -7.14 -4.30
N ARG A 62 -31.15 -7.36 -4.23
CA ARG A 62 -32.07 -7.15 -5.38
C ARG A 62 -32.41 -5.67 -5.60
N SER A 63 -32.31 -4.87 -4.54
CA SER A 63 -32.52 -3.43 -4.53
C SER A 63 -31.62 -2.83 -3.46
N VAL A 64 -30.95 -1.76 -3.78
CA VAL A 64 -30.04 -1.07 -2.86
C VAL A 64 -30.78 0.10 -2.21
N THR A 65 -30.80 0.13 -0.88
CA THR A 65 -31.37 1.23 -0.08
C THR A 65 -30.25 2.11 0.46
N GLU A 66 -30.56 3.36 0.84
CA GLU A 66 -29.58 4.27 1.44
C GLU A 66 -28.93 3.68 2.70
N ALA A 67 -29.71 3.00 3.55
CA ALA A 67 -29.17 2.36 4.75
C ALA A 67 -28.15 1.27 4.43
N GLN A 68 -28.39 0.46 3.40
CA GLN A 68 -27.45 -0.55 2.93
C GLN A 68 -26.17 0.07 2.34
N LEU A 69 -26.30 1.21 1.68
CA LEU A 69 -25.16 1.97 1.17
C LEU A 69 -24.27 2.46 2.33
N GLU A 70 -24.86 2.96 3.40
CA GLU A 70 -24.14 3.37 4.61
C GLU A 70 -23.40 2.19 5.26
N ASP A 71 -24.04 1.02 5.33
CA ASP A 71 -23.42 -0.21 5.84
C ASP A 71 -22.22 -0.65 4.97
N VAL A 72 -22.34 -0.57 3.66
CA VAL A 72 -21.23 -0.86 2.73
C VAL A 72 -20.08 0.11 2.93
N ILE A 73 -20.36 1.40 3.06
CA ILE A 73 -19.33 2.42 3.33
C ILE A 73 -18.64 2.16 4.68
N ALA A 74 -19.41 1.77 5.70
CA ALA A 74 -18.84 1.41 7.01
C ALA A 74 -17.92 0.19 6.91
N ALA A 75 -18.30 -0.84 6.15
CA ALA A 75 -17.47 -2.01 5.89
C ALA A 75 -16.17 -1.66 5.15
N VAL A 76 -16.25 -0.83 4.11
CA VAL A 76 -15.09 -0.32 3.37
C VAL A 76 -14.14 0.44 4.29
N ASN A 77 -14.67 1.33 5.12
CA ASN A 77 -13.88 2.09 6.08
C ASN A 77 -13.16 1.17 7.08
N ALA A 78 -13.80 0.09 7.53
CA ALA A 78 -13.19 -0.89 8.44
C ALA A 78 -12.03 -1.65 7.76
N ILE A 79 -12.15 -2.00 6.48
CA ILE A 79 -11.08 -2.66 5.70
C ILE A 79 -9.86 -1.74 5.55
N MET A 80 -10.09 -0.45 5.40
CA MET A 80 -9.03 0.53 5.16
C MET A 80 -8.16 0.83 6.38
N VAL A 81 -8.58 0.49 7.59
CA VAL A 81 -7.75 0.72 8.81
C VAL A 81 -6.36 0.11 8.64
N PRO A 82 -5.25 0.83 8.94
CA PRO A 82 -5.14 2.15 9.60
C PRO A 82 -5.13 3.37 8.66
N TYR A 83 -5.41 3.22 7.38
CA TYR A 83 -5.32 4.34 6.42
C TYR A 83 -6.51 5.29 6.55
N PRO A 84 -6.29 6.62 6.44
CA PRO A 84 -7.37 7.60 6.51
C PRO A 84 -8.29 7.50 5.28
N THR A 85 -9.60 7.53 5.51
CA THR A 85 -10.63 7.45 4.46
C THR A 85 -11.27 8.81 4.16
N THR A 86 -10.87 9.88 4.83
CA THR A 86 -11.48 11.22 4.72
C THR A 86 -11.35 11.85 3.34
N SER A 87 -10.38 11.42 2.53
CA SER A 87 -10.16 11.88 1.15
C SER A 87 -10.62 10.88 0.09
N MET A 88 -11.27 9.78 0.49
CA MET A 88 -11.80 8.79 -0.45
C MET A 88 -13.15 9.24 -1.02
N SER A 89 -13.33 9.07 -2.31
CA SER A 89 -14.61 9.16 -3.00
C SER A 89 -15.04 7.76 -3.44
N TYR A 90 -16.34 7.51 -3.43
CA TYR A 90 -16.93 6.24 -3.83
C TYR A 90 -17.87 6.50 -4.99
N ASP A 91 -17.60 5.85 -6.12
CA ASP A 91 -18.50 5.84 -7.27
C ASP A 91 -18.99 4.40 -7.45
N LEU A 92 -20.29 4.20 -7.31
CA LEU A 92 -20.97 2.93 -7.49
C LEU A 92 -21.78 3.00 -8.77
N VAL A 93 -21.53 2.08 -9.66
CA VAL A 93 -22.20 2.03 -10.97
C VAL A 93 -22.75 0.64 -11.19
N SER A 94 -24.05 0.53 -11.51
CA SER A 94 -24.64 -0.71 -11.96
C SER A 94 -24.46 -0.85 -13.48
N VAL A 95 -24.02 -2.04 -13.89
CA VAL A 95 -23.85 -2.36 -15.31
C VAL A 95 -24.85 -3.45 -15.67
N GLU A 96 -25.76 -3.14 -16.60
CA GLU A 96 -26.74 -4.08 -17.10
C GLU A 96 -26.33 -4.55 -18.50
N ALA A 97 -26.38 -5.87 -18.71
CA ALA A 97 -26.15 -6.48 -20.02
C ALA A 97 -27.50 -6.97 -20.57
N ASP A 98 -27.85 -6.51 -21.75
CA ASP A 98 -29.08 -6.98 -22.44
C ASP A 98 -28.81 -8.29 -23.19
N THR A 99 -29.88 -8.97 -23.56
CA THR A 99 -29.84 -10.25 -24.29
C THR A 99 -29.25 -10.13 -25.70
N ASP A 100 -29.17 -8.94 -26.27
CA ASP A 100 -28.52 -8.64 -27.56
C ASP A 100 -27.00 -8.41 -27.44
N GLY A 101 -26.46 -8.42 -26.20
CA GLY A 101 -25.05 -8.18 -25.90
C GLY A 101 -24.71 -6.69 -25.73
N SER A 102 -25.68 -5.80 -25.76
CA SER A 102 -25.46 -4.39 -25.41
C SER A 102 -25.27 -4.22 -23.89
N VAL A 103 -24.40 -3.31 -23.51
CA VAL A 103 -24.09 -3.01 -22.11
C VAL A 103 -24.49 -1.56 -21.83
N SER A 104 -25.31 -1.35 -20.82
CA SER A 104 -25.75 -0.02 -20.39
C SER A 104 -25.51 0.19 -18.89
N ILE A 105 -25.39 1.45 -18.50
CA ILE A 105 -25.32 1.85 -17.10
C ILE A 105 -26.76 1.97 -16.60
N GLY A 106 -27.11 1.19 -15.59
CA GLY A 106 -28.45 1.18 -14.99
C GLY A 106 -28.68 2.35 -14.05
N TRP A 107 -27.68 2.70 -13.23
CA TRP A 107 -27.65 3.83 -12.30
C TRP A 107 -26.24 4.12 -11.82
#